data_f65d8206b4c50ef04644042d5769b818
#
_entry.id   f65d8206b4c50ef04644042d5769b818
#
_cell.length_a   1.000
_cell.length_b   1.000
_cell.length_c   1.000
_cell.angle_alpha   90.00
_cell.angle_beta   90.00
_cell.angle_gamma   90.00
#
_symmetry.space_group_name_H-M   'P 1'
#
loop_
_entity.id
_entity.type
_entity.pdbx_description
1 polymer ?
#
loop_
_entity_poly.entity_id
_entity_poly.type
_entity_poly.pdbx_seq_one_letter_code
_entity_poly.pdbx_strand_id
1 'polypeptide(L)'
;LTPADVKSFPASVPLYDAGTLRTFFIELENPNWEAELVAFNNTDVEVPAKVTVDGKAYQDVGVHFRGNSSFGVGNGYKRSLNLTFDFVNKDQAILGYRTLNFLNANGDATFLRTVLSMQIARQYIPSPKANLVRVVINGENWGIYANAQQFNKEWISDNFKTTKGTRWKVPTGGGNGGGFRYAGADASAYRGSFQLKSKDEPAAWEALIQLARTLQDTPADKLEAALAPLLDVDGYLRFLALDNAMSSGDGFYTRVADYSLYLDDNKRLHFVFHDANEMFSTGGGGGRGGPGGGGGGGMTLNPLVSANDASKPIISKILAVPALRAKYTAYIREIAEKSFDWKTLGPVVKQYRDLIASDVARDTRKLFTTDDFLRDTADDSGALRTFFDQRRAFLLNATQ
;
A
#
# COMPACT_ATOMS: atom_id res chain seq x y z
N LEU A 1 -28.16 4.04 8.59
CA LEU A 1 -27.44 3.93 9.86
C LEU A 1 -27.23 5.31 10.46
N THR A 2 -27.45 5.44 11.77
CA THR A 2 -27.17 6.64 12.55
C THR A 2 -26.07 6.35 13.56
N PRO A 3 -25.43 7.38 14.18
CA PRO A 3 -24.45 7.15 15.23
C PRO A 3 -24.96 6.34 16.43
N ALA A 4 -26.26 6.35 16.69
CA ALA A 4 -26.88 5.56 17.77
C ALA A 4 -27.01 4.06 17.44
N ASP A 5 -26.98 3.69 16.15
CA ASP A 5 -27.15 2.31 15.67
C ASP A 5 -25.84 1.52 15.66
N VAL A 6 -24.71 2.17 15.95
CA VAL A 6 -23.39 1.56 15.82
C VAL A 6 -22.63 1.60 17.13
N LYS A 7 -21.73 0.62 17.29
CA LYS A 7 -20.83 0.58 18.45
C LYS A 7 -19.82 1.70 18.36
N SER A 8 -19.65 2.46 19.45
CA SER A 8 -18.56 3.41 19.66
C SER A 8 -17.44 2.76 20.47
N PHE A 9 -16.21 3.15 20.19
CA PHE A 9 -15.01 2.64 20.84
C PHE A 9 -14.31 3.77 21.60
N PRO A 10 -13.78 3.49 22.81
CA PRO A 10 -13.05 4.49 23.57
C PRO A 10 -11.73 4.90 22.88
N ALA A 11 -11.24 6.09 23.19
CA ALA A 11 -9.99 6.61 22.62
C ALA A 11 -8.74 5.77 22.93
N SER A 12 -8.81 4.88 23.92
CA SER A 12 -7.75 3.91 24.25
C SER A 12 -7.60 2.79 23.21
N VAL A 13 -8.63 2.53 22.38
CA VAL A 13 -8.55 1.59 21.29
C VAL A 13 -7.88 2.27 20.08
N PRO A 14 -6.74 1.75 19.59
CA PRO A 14 -6.03 2.37 18.46
C PRO A 14 -6.90 2.54 17.22
N LEU A 15 -6.63 3.58 16.41
CA LEU A 15 -7.38 3.82 15.17
C LEU A 15 -7.32 2.64 14.21
N TYR A 16 -6.14 2.01 14.09
CA TYR A 16 -5.88 0.89 13.19
C TYR A 16 -5.98 -0.48 13.90
N ASP A 17 -6.84 -0.59 14.93
CA ASP A 17 -7.09 -1.88 15.57
C ASP A 17 -7.79 -2.84 14.61
N ALA A 18 -7.25 -4.05 14.46
CA ALA A 18 -7.73 -5.06 13.51
C ALA A 18 -9.04 -5.74 13.93
N GLY A 19 -9.40 -5.66 15.22
CA GLY A 19 -10.60 -6.27 15.79
C GLY A 19 -11.79 -5.32 15.87
N THR A 20 -11.63 -4.06 15.46
CA THR A 20 -12.68 -3.05 15.56
C THR A 20 -13.15 -2.57 14.18
N LEU A 21 -14.46 -2.44 14.02
CA LEU A 21 -15.09 -1.87 12.83
C LEU A 21 -15.72 -0.52 13.20
N ARG A 22 -14.93 0.56 13.12
CA ARG A 22 -15.43 1.92 13.31
C ARG A 22 -16.29 2.36 12.15
N THR A 23 -17.32 3.16 12.46
CA THR A 23 -18.19 3.77 11.46
C THR A 23 -17.87 5.27 11.35
N PHE A 24 -17.59 5.72 10.15
CA PHE A 24 -17.38 7.11 9.80
C PHE A 24 -18.62 7.66 9.13
N PHE A 25 -19.31 8.59 9.79
CA PHE A 25 -20.44 9.32 9.25
C PHE A 25 -19.92 10.62 8.65
N ILE A 26 -20.02 10.77 7.33
CA ILE A 26 -19.55 11.92 6.56
C ILE A 26 -20.78 12.70 6.09
N GLU A 27 -20.91 13.94 6.53
CA GLU A 27 -22.01 14.83 6.17
C GLU A 27 -21.45 15.96 5.28
N LEU A 28 -21.78 15.93 4.00
CA LEU A 28 -21.45 16.93 2.99
C LEU A 28 -22.68 17.83 2.76
N GLU A 29 -22.50 19.16 2.69
CA GLU A 29 -23.60 20.10 2.56
C GLU A 29 -24.31 20.03 1.21
N ASN A 30 -23.54 19.79 0.12
CA ASN A 30 -24.10 19.70 -1.21
C ASN A 30 -24.85 18.37 -1.40
N PRO A 31 -26.15 18.36 -1.70
CA PRO A 31 -26.86 17.12 -2.00
C PRO A 31 -26.31 16.40 -3.23
N ASN A 32 -25.64 17.09 -4.16
CA ASN A 32 -24.96 16.52 -5.33
C ASN A 32 -23.46 16.32 -5.07
N TRP A 33 -23.07 16.03 -3.85
CA TRP A 33 -21.69 15.91 -3.39
C TRP A 33 -20.83 14.95 -4.25
N GLU A 34 -21.42 13.85 -4.77
CA GLU A 34 -20.67 12.91 -5.60
C GLU A 34 -20.20 13.58 -6.90
N ALA A 35 -21.07 14.33 -7.57
CA ALA A 35 -20.72 15.08 -8.77
C ALA A 35 -19.70 16.18 -8.49
N GLU A 36 -19.81 16.85 -7.32
CA GLU A 36 -18.86 17.85 -6.87
C GLU A 36 -17.46 17.27 -6.66
N LEU A 37 -17.35 16.16 -5.91
CA LEU A 37 -16.07 15.48 -5.71
C LEU A 37 -15.49 14.92 -7.01
N VAL A 38 -16.33 14.50 -7.95
CA VAL A 38 -15.89 14.08 -9.29
C VAL A 38 -15.30 15.26 -10.07
N ALA A 39 -15.94 16.44 -10.00
CA ALA A 39 -15.46 17.64 -10.69
C ALA A 39 -14.09 18.12 -10.17
N PHE A 40 -13.80 17.90 -8.90
CA PHE A 40 -12.53 18.26 -8.27
C PHE A 40 -11.46 17.15 -8.31
N ASN A 41 -11.75 16.00 -8.91
CA ASN A 41 -10.76 14.92 -9.02
C ASN A 41 -9.50 15.39 -9.78
N ASN A 42 -8.33 14.98 -9.29
CA ASN A 42 -7.01 15.41 -9.77
C ASN A 42 -6.73 16.92 -9.62
N THR A 43 -7.42 17.58 -8.72
CA THR A 43 -7.11 18.95 -8.28
C THR A 43 -6.66 18.96 -6.82
N ASP A 44 -6.21 20.10 -6.31
CA ASP A 44 -5.88 20.29 -4.90
C ASP A 44 -7.09 20.75 -4.06
N VAL A 45 -8.31 20.68 -4.61
CA VAL A 45 -9.53 21.09 -3.94
C VAL A 45 -10.08 19.95 -3.08
N GLU A 46 -10.30 20.25 -1.81
CA GLU A 46 -11.00 19.38 -0.86
C GLU A 46 -12.34 20.03 -0.49
N VAL A 47 -13.39 19.23 -0.38
CA VAL A 47 -14.71 19.69 0.02
C VAL A 47 -14.86 19.52 1.53
N PRO A 48 -15.21 20.57 2.30
CA PRO A 48 -15.38 20.46 3.73
C PRO A 48 -16.61 19.61 4.07
N ALA A 49 -16.44 18.75 5.07
CA ALA A 49 -17.50 17.89 5.61
C ALA A 49 -17.46 17.85 7.13
N LYS A 50 -18.59 17.54 7.73
CA LYS A 50 -18.65 17.12 9.14
C LYS A 50 -18.45 15.60 9.17
N VAL A 51 -17.52 15.13 9.99
CA VAL A 51 -17.26 13.70 10.19
C VAL A 51 -17.55 13.34 11.64
N THR A 52 -18.41 12.35 11.85
CA THR A 52 -18.70 11.80 13.18
C THR A 52 -18.21 10.37 13.28
N VAL A 53 -17.42 10.08 14.31
CA VAL A 53 -16.90 8.74 14.60
C VAL A 53 -16.76 8.54 16.11
N ASP A 54 -17.12 7.37 16.62
CA ASP A 54 -17.12 7.04 18.06
C ASP A 54 -17.85 8.09 18.94
N GLY A 55 -18.93 8.66 18.42
CA GLY A 55 -19.72 9.70 19.10
C GLY A 55 -19.11 11.09 19.11
N LYS A 56 -17.90 11.28 18.53
CA LYS A 56 -17.24 12.58 18.42
C LYS A 56 -17.40 13.15 17.01
N ALA A 57 -17.82 14.42 16.92
CA ALA A 57 -17.90 15.17 15.67
C ALA A 57 -16.63 15.97 15.42
N TYR A 58 -16.16 15.97 14.18
CA TYR A 58 -15.05 16.76 13.64
C TYR A 58 -15.62 17.65 12.54
N GLN A 59 -15.42 18.97 12.67
CA GLN A 59 -15.93 19.95 11.71
C GLN A 59 -14.89 20.23 10.62
N ASP A 60 -15.36 20.62 9.47
CA ASP A 60 -14.53 21.10 8.35
C ASP A 60 -13.39 20.14 7.97
N VAL A 61 -13.67 18.85 7.96
CA VAL A 61 -12.76 17.83 7.45
C VAL A 61 -12.75 17.91 5.93
N GLY A 62 -11.59 18.07 5.33
CA GLY A 62 -11.45 18.07 3.87
C GLY A 62 -11.68 16.66 3.31
N VAL A 63 -12.53 16.54 2.30
CA VAL A 63 -12.83 15.28 1.63
C VAL A 63 -12.59 15.41 0.14
N HIS A 64 -11.87 14.47 -0.46
CA HIS A 64 -11.77 14.35 -1.91
C HIS A 64 -11.71 12.90 -2.35
N PHE A 65 -12.08 12.63 -3.59
CA PHE A 65 -11.84 11.33 -4.21
C PHE A 65 -10.36 11.15 -4.52
N ARG A 66 -9.89 9.90 -4.42
CA ARG A 66 -8.52 9.54 -4.76
C ARG A 66 -8.49 8.29 -5.64
N GLY A 67 -7.31 7.99 -6.16
CA GLY A 67 -7.06 6.85 -7.03
C GLY A 67 -7.02 7.24 -8.50
N ASN A 68 -6.46 6.37 -9.32
CA ASN A 68 -6.38 6.52 -10.77
C ASN A 68 -7.34 5.50 -11.43
N SER A 69 -6.93 4.24 -11.53
CA SER A 69 -7.79 3.17 -12.06
C SER A 69 -9.03 2.91 -11.21
N SER A 70 -8.90 3.01 -9.89
CA SER A 70 -9.98 2.83 -8.92
C SER A 70 -11.02 3.96 -8.92
N PHE A 71 -10.72 5.11 -9.54
CA PHE A 71 -11.65 6.21 -9.69
C PHE A 71 -12.71 5.95 -10.78
N GLY A 72 -12.36 5.21 -11.84
CA GLY A 72 -13.19 4.97 -13.02
C GLY A 72 -14.36 3.99 -12.84
N VAL A 73 -14.79 3.70 -11.61
CA VAL A 73 -15.85 2.71 -11.30
C VAL A 73 -17.29 3.18 -11.63
N GLY A 74 -17.47 4.45 -11.94
CA GLY A 74 -18.80 5.01 -12.26
C GLY A 74 -19.50 5.65 -11.04
N ASN A 75 -20.55 6.43 -11.32
CA ASN A 75 -21.35 7.11 -10.29
C ASN A 75 -22.23 6.11 -9.54
N GLY A 76 -22.43 6.36 -8.26
CA GLY A 76 -23.20 5.48 -7.37
C GLY A 76 -22.44 4.25 -6.88
N TYR A 77 -21.22 4.01 -7.38
CA TYR A 77 -20.30 2.99 -6.87
C TYR A 77 -19.20 3.61 -6.01
N LYS A 78 -18.61 2.78 -5.17
CA LYS A 78 -17.55 3.21 -4.26
C LYS A 78 -16.34 3.73 -5.00
N ARG A 79 -15.95 4.98 -4.74
CA ARG A 79 -14.62 5.52 -5.02
C ARG A 79 -13.82 5.59 -3.73
N SER A 80 -12.50 5.52 -3.85
CA SER A 80 -11.62 5.72 -2.70
C SER A 80 -11.66 7.18 -2.24
N LEU A 81 -11.60 7.39 -0.91
CA LEU A 81 -11.69 8.70 -0.27
C LEU A 81 -10.38 9.04 0.43
N ASN A 82 -10.04 10.31 0.45
CA ASN A 82 -9.08 10.89 1.37
C ASN A 82 -9.83 11.86 2.30
N LEU A 83 -9.52 11.79 3.60
CA LEU A 83 -10.06 12.67 4.63
C LEU A 83 -8.90 13.42 5.30
N THR A 84 -8.93 14.76 5.26
CA THR A 84 -7.95 15.65 5.87
C THR A 84 -8.56 16.33 7.09
N PHE A 85 -8.26 15.83 8.28
CA PHE A 85 -8.84 16.35 9.53
C PHE A 85 -8.34 17.74 9.87
N ASP A 86 -7.09 18.05 9.57
CA ASP A 86 -6.48 19.36 9.80
C ASP A 86 -6.69 20.34 8.61
N PHE A 87 -7.71 20.12 7.80
CA PHE A 87 -7.99 20.94 6.60
C PHE A 87 -8.18 22.42 6.96
N VAL A 88 -9.10 22.74 7.84
CA VAL A 88 -9.31 24.10 8.36
C VAL A 88 -8.64 24.28 9.73
N ASN A 89 -8.95 23.45 10.70
CA ASN A 89 -8.35 23.49 12.02
C ASN A 89 -7.05 22.66 12.06
N LYS A 90 -5.90 23.32 12.07
CA LYS A 90 -4.57 22.67 12.00
C LYS A 90 -4.23 21.78 13.20
N ASP A 91 -4.95 21.92 14.31
CA ASP A 91 -4.77 21.10 15.51
C ASP A 91 -5.72 19.89 15.54
N GLN A 92 -6.64 19.80 14.58
CA GLN A 92 -7.61 18.72 14.54
C GLN A 92 -6.98 17.42 14.04
N ALA A 93 -7.16 16.35 14.81
CA ALA A 93 -6.71 15.01 14.49
C ALA A 93 -7.65 13.97 15.10
N ILE A 94 -7.73 12.81 14.48
CA ILE A 94 -8.43 11.65 15.02
C ILE A 94 -7.40 10.65 15.56
N LEU A 95 -7.40 10.45 16.88
CA LEU A 95 -6.48 9.52 17.56
C LEU A 95 -5.01 9.69 17.14
N GLY A 96 -4.59 10.94 16.92
CA GLY A 96 -3.23 11.30 16.53
C GLY A 96 -2.96 11.34 15.02
N TYR A 97 -3.94 11.00 14.16
CA TYR A 97 -3.80 11.02 12.71
C TYR A 97 -4.56 12.18 12.08
N ARG A 98 -3.95 12.88 11.15
CA ARG A 98 -4.54 14.02 10.42
C ARG A 98 -5.14 13.64 9.08
N THR A 99 -4.63 12.59 8.45
CA THR A 99 -5.10 12.16 7.13
C THR A 99 -5.43 10.67 7.14
N LEU A 100 -6.60 10.32 6.61
CA LEU A 100 -7.04 8.93 6.42
C LEU A 100 -7.28 8.64 4.94
N ASN A 101 -7.01 7.40 4.52
CA ASN A 101 -7.29 6.92 3.18
C ASN A 101 -8.24 5.73 3.24
N PHE A 102 -9.43 5.89 2.69
CA PHE A 102 -10.42 4.84 2.58
C PHE A 102 -10.41 4.28 1.15
N LEU A 103 -9.90 3.06 0.99
CA LEU A 103 -9.74 2.40 -0.30
C LEU A 103 -10.97 1.56 -0.61
N ASN A 104 -11.45 1.65 -1.85
CA ASN A 104 -12.73 1.09 -2.30
C ASN A 104 -12.70 -0.41 -2.65
N ALA A 105 -11.61 -1.12 -2.39
CA ALA A 105 -11.41 -2.52 -2.76
C ALA A 105 -11.57 -2.78 -4.27
N ASN A 106 -11.15 -1.83 -5.13
CA ASN A 106 -11.13 -2.06 -6.57
C ASN A 106 -10.18 -3.21 -6.92
N GLY A 107 -10.68 -4.22 -7.64
CA GLY A 107 -9.92 -5.44 -7.95
C GLY A 107 -9.83 -6.46 -6.80
N ASP A 108 -10.45 -6.19 -5.64
CA ASP A 108 -10.40 -7.07 -4.46
C ASP A 108 -11.79 -7.46 -3.95
N ALA A 109 -12.30 -8.59 -4.40
CA ALA A 109 -13.58 -9.14 -3.92
C ALA A 109 -13.56 -9.52 -2.44
N THR A 110 -12.37 -9.72 -1.86
CA THR A 110 -12.23 -10.11 -0.46
C THR A 110 -12.28 -8.93 0.52
N PHE A 111 -12.03 -7.70 0.06
CA PHE A 111 -11.78 -6.50 0.88
C PHE A 111 -10.54 -6.60 1.77
N LEU A 112 -9.79 -7.71 1.73
CA LEU A 112 -8.77 -8.05 2.72
C LEU A 112 -7.34 -7.89 2.22
N ARG A 113 -7.10 -7.76 0.90
CA ARG A 113 -5.73 -7.74 0.35
C ARG A 113 -4.88 -6.63 0.96
N THR A 114 -5.41 -5.42 1.06
CA THR A 114 -4.69 -4.29 1.67
C THR A 114 -4.38 -4.54 3.15
N VAL A 115 -5.35 -4.97 3.94
CA VAL A 115 -5.14 -5.17 5.39
C VAL A 115 -4.20 -6.33 5.67
N LEU A 116 -4.29 -7.44 4.92
CA LEU A 116 -3.43 -8.60 5.09
C LEU A 116 -2.00 -8.31 4.64
N SER A 117 -1.81 -7.68 3.49
CA SER A 117 -0.47 -7.34 2.97
C SER A 117 0.28 -6.38 3.91
N MET A 118 -0.40 -5.33 4.40
CA MET A 118 0.22 -4.40 5.34
C MET A 118 0.49 -5.07 6.70
N GLN A 119 -0.38 -5.95 7.18
CA GLN A 119 -0.15 -6.72 8.40
C GLN A 119 1.05 -7.67 8.26
N ILE A 120 1.19 -8.36 7.13
CA ILE A 120 2.35 -9.22 6.84
C ILE A 120 3.61 -8.38 6.74
N ALA A 121 3.61 -7.31 5.92
CA ALA A 121 4.78 -6.47 5.70
C ALA A 121 5.33 -5.86 6.99
N ARG A 122 4.45 -5.44 7.90
CA ARG A 122 4.83 -4.85 9.20
C ARG A 122 5.59 -5.80 10.13
N GLN A 123 5.59 -7.09 9.87
CA GLN A 123 6.41 -8.05 10.63
C GLN A 123 7.89 -7.98 10.22
N TYR A 124 8.21 -7.39 9.07
CA TYR A 124 9.54 -7.43 8.47
C TYR A 124 10.16 -6.05 8.24
N ILE A 125 9.34 -5.05 7.88
CA ILE A 125 9.77 -3.69 7.56
C ILE A 125 8.79 -2.65 8.08
N PRO A 126 9.21 -1.39 8.26
CA PRO A 126 8.30 -0.26 8.41
C PRO A 126 7.31 -0.21 7.24
N SER A 127 6.03 -0.36 7.53
CA SER A 127 4.96 -0.39 6.52
C SER A 127 3.71 0.30 7.06
N PRO A 128 2.82 0.83 6.23
CA PRO A 128 1.59 1.45 6.69
C PRO A 128 0.74 0.51 7.55
N LYS A 129 0.04 1.08 8.53
CA LYS A 129 -1.03 0.39 9.25
C LYS A 129 -2.26 0.34 8.37
N ALA A 130 -3.08 -0.70 8.51
CA ALA A 130 -4.37 -0.76 7.85
C ALA A 130 -5.39 -1.53 8.69
N ASN A 131 -6.66 -1.15 8.59
CA ASN A 131 -7.80 -1.86 9.13
C ASN A 131 -9.03 -1.63 8.25
N LEU A 132 -10.16 -2.23 8.64
CA LEU A 132 -11.42 -2.05 7.94
C LEU A 132 -12.29 -1.03 8.69
N VAL A 133 -13.02 -0.22 7.92
CA VAL A 133 -13.97 0.76 8.44
C VAL A 133 -15.28 0.70 7.66
N ARG A 134 -16.38 1.10 8.30
CA ARG A 134 -17.66 1.34 7.65
C ARG A 134 -17.83 2.82 7.37
N VAL A 135 -18.34 3.17 6.19
CA VAL A 135 -18.56 4.56 5.78
C VAL A 135 -20.05 4.78 5.51
N VAL A 136 -20.58 5.86 6.06
CA VAL A 136 -21.93 6.37 5.80
C VAL A 136 -21.78 7.80 5.29
N ILE A 137 -22.34 8.12 4.13
CA ILE A 137 -22.27 9.47 3.54
C ILE A 137 -23.68 10.00 3.40
N ASN A 138 -23.96 11.17 4.01
CA ASN A 138 -25.27 11.82 4.00
C ASN A 138 -26.42 10.86 4.38
N GLY A 139 -26.19 9.99 5.39
CA GLY A 139 -27.17 9.01 5.87
C GLY A 139 -27.23 7.71 5.07
N GLU A 140 -26.62 7.63 3.90
CA GLU A 140 -26.56 6.42 3.08
C GLU A 140 -25.37 5.53 3.43
N ASN A 141 -25.61 4.22 3.52
CA ASN A 141 -24.56 3.24 3.78
C ASN A 141 -23.70 3.02 2.53
N TRP A 142 -22.44 3.43 2.59
CA TRP A 142 -21.42 3.21 1.55
C TRP A 142 -20.58 1.96 1.81
N GLY A 143 -20.84 1.23 2.90
CA GLY A 143 -20.28 -0.08 3.23
C GLY A 143 -18.83 -0.04 3.69
N ILE A 144 -18.08 -1.10 3.41
CA ILE A 144 -16.75 -1.36 3.93
C ILE A 144 -15.68 -0.75 3.04
N TYR A 145 -14.67 -0.13 3.68
CA TYR A 145 -13.44 0.38 3.06
C TYR A 145 -12.22 -0.13 3.83
N ALA A 146 -11.11 -0.34 3.14
CA ALA A 146 -9.83 -0.50 3.80
C ALA A 146 -9.27 0.88 4.14
N ASN A 147 -9.05 1.15 5.44
CA ASN A 147 -8.41 2.37 5.92
C ASN A 147 -6.90 2.14 5.98
N ALA A 148 -6.17 2.70 5.02
CA ALA A 148 -4.73 2.59 4.93
C ALA A 148 -4.04 3.87 5.43
N GLN A 149 -3.05 3.72 6.31
CA GLN A 149 -2.29 4.84 6.87
C GLN A 149 -1.62 5.66 5.75
N GLN A 150 -1.77 6.98 5.83
CA GLN A 150 -1.08 7.90 4.92
C GLN A 150 0.43 7.86 5.16
N PHE A 151 1.20 7.83 4.09
CA PHE A 151 2.66 7.98 4.13
C PHE A 151 3.03 9.46 4.34
N ASN A 152 3.00 9.88 5.58
CA ASN A 152 3.19 11.27 6.02
C ASN A 152 4.06 11.36 7.28
N LYS A 153 4.02 12.48 8.01
CA LYS A 153 4.81 12.69 9.23
C LYS A 153 4.40 11.75 10.38
N GLU A 154 3.13 11.41 10.49
CA GLU A 154 2.63 10.47 11.50
C GLU A 154 3.19 9.06 11.23
N TRP A 155 3.24 8.62 9.97
CA TRP A 155 3.87 7.36 9.60
C TRP A 155 5.36 7.35 9.94
N ILE A 156 6.08 8.45 9.65
CA ILE A 156 7.51 8.58 10.01
C ILE A 156 7.67 8.49 11.53
N SER A 157 6.86 9.23 12.29
CA SER A 157 6.90 9.23 13.75
C SER A 157 6.64 7.84 14.34
N ASP A 158 5.68 7.12 13.79
CA ASP A 158 5.34 5.75 14.22
C ASP A 158 6.50 4.76 14.06
N ASN A 159 7.30 4.92 13.00
CA ASN A 159 8.33 3.94 12.62
C ASN A 159 9.77 4.38 12.95
N PHE A 160 10.07 5.68 12.92
CA PHE A 160 11.45 6.21 13.05
C PHE A 160 11.62 7.17 14.24
N LYS A 161 10.57 7.43 15.01
CA LYS A 161 10.57 8.34 16.20
C LYS A 161 11.04 9.75 15.86
N THR A 162 10.83 10.20 14.64
CA THR A 162 11.11 11.54 14.12
C THR A 162 9.96 11.95 13.21
N THR A 163 9.88 13.22 12.85
CA THR A 163 8.96 13.72 11.80
C THR A 163 9.74 14.35 10.64
N LYS A 164 11.07 14.24 10.69
CA LYS A 164 11.99 14.81 9.70
C LYS A 164 12.26 13.81 8.57
N GLY A 165 13.00 14.26 7.56
CA GLY A 165 13.40 13.47 6.41
C GLY A 165 12.58 13.77 5.15
N THR A 166 13.04 13.23 4.04
CA THR A 166 12.44 13.48 2.73
C THR A 166 11.65 12.26 2.26
N ARG A 167 10.53 12.51 1.62
CA ARG A 167 9.62 11.48 1.11
C ARG A 167 9.36 11.65 -0.36
N TRP A 168 9.35 10.52 -1.08
CA TRP A 168 8.91 10.47 -2.48
C TRP A 168 7.88 9.37 -2.67
N LYS A 169 6.96 9.59 -3.60
CA LYS A 169 6.15 8.55 -4.22
C LYS A 169 6.75 8.25 -5.59
N VAL A 170 6.79 6.98 -5.96
CA VAL A 170 7.20 6.50 -7.28
C VAL A 170 5.97 5.91 -7.96
N PRO A 171 5.22 6.71 -8.75
CA PRO A 171 3.97 6.27 -9.36
C PRO A 171 4.22 5.37 -10.57
N THR A 172 3.18 4.65 -11.00
CA THR A 172 3.13 4.04 -12.33
C THR A 172 3.25 5.11 -13.40
N GLY A 173 3.94 4.81 -14.49
CA GLY A 173 4.07 5.70 -15.65
C GLY A 173 5.36 6.51 -15.73
N GLY A 174 6.20 6.50 -14.70
CA GLY A 174 7.54 7.12 -14.72
C GLY A 174 8.60 6.35 -15.52
N GLY A 175 8.21 5.34 -16.29
CA GLY A 175 9.13 4.44 -16.99
C GLY A 175 9.98 3.64 -16.00
N ASN A 176 11.15 3.13 -16.47
CA ASN A 176 12.06 2.37 -15.60
C ASN A 176 12.90 3.24 -14.65
N GLY A 177 12.62 4.55 -14.54
CA GLY A 177 13.38 5.47 -13.67
C GLY A 177 13.33 5.09 -12.20
N GLY A 178 12.22 4.56 -11.71
CA GLY A 178 12.07 4.02 -10.36
C GLY A 178 12.99 2.84 -10.03
N GLY A 179 13.65 2.23 -11.04
CA GLY A 179 14.66 1.20 -10.86
C GLY A 179 16.07 1.73 -10.58
N PHE A 180 16.23 3.03 -10.32
CA PHE A 180 17.50 3.70 -10.02
C PHE A 180 18.54 3.62 -11.15
N ARG A 181 18.07 3.71 -12.39
CA ARG A 181 18.98 3.91 -13.51
C ARG A 181 19.61 5.29 -13.44
N TYR A 182 20.93 5.37 -13.49
CA TYR A 182 21.62 6.65 -13.46
C TYR A 182 21.34 7.47 -14.73
N ALA A 183 20.82 8.66 -14.57
CA ALA A 183 20.42 9.57 -15.65
C ALA A 183 21.20 10.88 -15.66
N GLY A 184 22.40 10.90 -15.03
CA GLY A 184 23.22 12.09 -14.86
C GLY A 184 23.11 12.71 -13.47
N ALA A 185 23.82 13.82 -13.26
CA ALA A 185 23.90 14.49 -11.95
C ALA A 185 22.78 15.52 -11.72
N ASP A 186 21.96 15.82 -12.73
CA ASP A 186 20.91 16.81 -12.62
C ASP A 186 19.63 16.19 -12.06
N ALA A 187 19.12 16.76 -10.96
CA ALA A 187 17.88 16.32 -10.30
C ALA A 187 16.66 16.37 -11.22
N SER A 188 16.66 17.24 -12.24
CA SER A 188 15.55 17.35 -13.18
C SER A 188 15.26 16.04 -13.93
N ALA A 189 16.31 15.23 -14.18
CA ALA A 189 16.18 13.94 -14.85
C ALA A 189 15.43 12.87 -14.02
N TYR A 190 15.26 13.10 -12.72
CA TYR A 190 14.63 12.14 -11.79
C TYR A 190 13.21 12.56 -11.37
N ARG A 191 12.86 13.84 -11.53
CA ARG A 191 11.56 14.38 -11.05
C ARG A 191 10.34 13.74 -11.71
N GLY A 192 10.48 13.24 -12.92
CA GLY A 192 9.40 12.50 -13.60
C GLY A 192 9.09 11.13 -12.99
N SER A 193 10.10 10.48 -12.40
CA SER A 193 9.96 9.15 -11.79
C SER A 193 9.74 9.22 -10.28
N PHE A 194 10.29 10.24 -9.62
CA PHE A 194 10.24 10.40 -8.16
C PHE A 194 9.47 11.67 -7.80
N GLN A 195 8.22 11.51 -7.39
CA GLN A 195 7.37 12.62 -6.96
C GLN A 195 7.64 13.00 -5.51
N LEU A 196 8.21 14.16 -5.29
CA LEU A 196 8.50 14.66 -3.95
C LEU A 196 7.22 14.93 -3.15
N LYS A 197 7.18 14.45 -1.90
CA LYS A 197 6.05 14.59 -0.95
C LYS A 197 6.43 15.31 0.35
N SER A 198 7.53 16.03 0.34
CA SER A 198 8.04 16.87 1.43
C SER A 198 8.66 18.14 0.85
N LYS A 199 9.32 18.93 1.70
CA LYS A 199 10.04 20.13 1.25
C LYS A 199 11.10 19.74 0.21
N ASP A 200 11.22 20.51 -0.86
CA ASP A 200 12.24 20.33 -1.90
C ASP A 200 13.61 20.80 -1.38
N GLU A 201 14.49 19.84 -1.14
CA GLU A 201 15.83 20.08 -0.65
C GLU A 201 16.86 19.45 -1.60
N PRO A 202 17.82 20.22 -2.14
CA PRO A 202 18.83 19.72 -3.08
C PRO A 202 19.59 18.49 -2.54
N ALA A 203 19.97 18.49 -1.26
CA ALA A 203 20.70 17.38 -0.62
C ALA A 203 19.92 16.04 -0.64
N ALA A 204 18.59 16.08 -0.68
CA ALA A 204 17.77 14.88 -0.79
C ALA A 204 17.85 14.27 -2.19
N TRP A 205 17.83 15.11 -3.23
CA TRP A 205 18.04 14.66 -4.61
C TRP A 205 19.45 14.12 -4.84
N GLU A 206 20.46 14.76 -4.23
CA GLU A 206 21.84 14.26 -4.27
C GLU A 206 21.96 12.85 -3.70
N ALA A 207 21.31 12.55 -2.57
CA ALA A 207 21.29 11.21 -1.97
C ALA A 207 20.68 10.16 -2.93
N LEU A 208 19.58 10.49 -3.61
CA LEU A 208 18.95 9.62 -4.58
C LEU A 208 19.83 9.39 -5.82
N ILE A 209 20.43 10.45 -6.36
CA ILE A 209 21.34 10.41 -7.51
C ILE A 209 22.60 9.62 -7.15
N GLN A 210 23.14 9.80 -5.94
CA GLN A 210 24.31 9.07 -5.46
C GLN A 210 24.05 7.56 -5.38
N LEU A 211 22.87 7.13 -4.93
CA LEU A 211 22.48 5.73 -4.97
C LEU A 211 22.48 5.18 -6.41
N ALA A 212 21.86 5.90 -7.34
CA ALA A 212 21.81 5.50 -8.75
C ALA A 212 23.23 5.39 -9.38
N ARG A 213 24.10 6.37 -9.10
CA ARG A 213 25.50 6.37 -9.54
C ARG A 213 26.27 5.20 -8.93
N THR A 214 26.12 4.95 -7.64
CA THR A 214 26.79 3.85 -6.94
C THR A 214 26.41 2.49 -7.54
N LEU A 215 25.14 2.29 -7.86
CA LEU A 215 24.67 1.08 -8.54
C LEU A 215 25.29 0.91 -9.94
N GLN A 216 25.50 2.01 -10.68
CA GLN A 216 26.10 1.96 -12.00
C GLN A 216 27.60 1.67 -11.94
N ASP A 217 28.35 2.39 -11.10
CA ASP A 217 29.80 2.50 -11.18
C ASP A 217 30.55 1.50 -10.29
N THR A 218 29.87 0.90 -9.29
CA THR A 218 30.54 0.05 -8.30
C THR A 218 30.52 -1.42 -8.74
N PRO A 219 31.68 -2.11 -8.76
CA PRO A 219 31.76 -3.55 -9.00
C PRO A 219 31.06 -4.35 -7.89
N ALA A 220 30.57 -5.54 -8.23
CA ALA A 220 29.76 -6.37 -7.34
C ALA A 220 30.46 -6.74 -6.01
N ASP A 221 31.77 -6.96 -6.03
CA ASP A 221 32.58 -7.29 -4.84
C ASP A 221 32.70 -6.14 -3.83
N LYS A 222 32.43 -4.89 -4.25
CA LYS A 222 32.50 -3.68 -3.41
C LYS A 222 31.11 -3.08 -3.16
N LEU A 223 30.08 -3.57 -3.83
CA LEU A 223 28.78 -2.92 -3.87
C LEU A 223 28.09 -2.90 -2.50
N GLU A 224 28.11 -4.00 -1.73
CA GLU A 224 27.47 -4.06 -0.42
C GLU A 224 28.02 -2.96 0.52
N ALA A 225 29.33 -2.80 0.57
CA ALA A 225 29.96 -1.77 1.40
C ALA A 225 29.65 -0.34 0.92
N ALA A 226 29.59 -0.13 -0.41
CA ALA A 226 29.27 1.17 -0.99
C ALA A 226 27.81 1.58 -0.79
N LEU A 227 26.89 0.61 -0.72
CA LEU A 227 25.47 0.86 -0.47
C LEU A 227 25.15 1.17 0.99
N ALA A 228 25.88 0.64 1.94
CA ALA A 228 25.58 0.71 3.37
C ALA A 228 25.31 2.15 3.91
N PRO A 229 26.02 3.20 3.49
CA PRO A 229 25.73 4.57 3.92
C PRO A 229 24.54 5.21 3.17
N LEU A 230 24.06 4.65 2.07
CA LEU A 230 23.07 5.24 1.17
C LEU A 230 21.70 4.59 1.27
N LEU A 231 21.66 3.32 1.64
CA LEU A 231 20.47 2.48 1.61
C LEU A 231 20.40 1.63 2.87
N ASP A 232 19.21 1.49 3.42
CA ASP A 232 18.91 0.40 4.35
C ASP A 232 18.86 -0.91 3.53
N VAL A 233 20.01 -1.54 3.35
CA VAL A 233 20.16 -2.71 2.46
C VAL A 233 19.32 -3.87 2.97
N ASP A 234 19.29 -4.12 4.28
CA ASP A 234 18.51 -5.21 4.85
C ASP A 234 17.01 -4.98 4.68
N GLY A 235 16.53 -3.77 5.01
CA GLY A 235 15.14 -3.36 4.79
C GLY A 235 14.75 -3.41 3.32
N TYR A 236 15.63 -3.02 2.39
CA TYR A 236 15.39 -3.14 0.95
C TYR A 236 15.25 -4.61 0.49
N LEU A 237 16.13 -5.50 0.94
CA LEU A 237 16.03 -6.93 0.58
C LEU A 237 14.74 -7.56 1.11
N ARG A 238 14.29 -7.19 2.31
CA ARG A 238 13.00 -7.61 2.88
C ARG A 238 11.82 -7.04 2.09
N PHE A 239 11.90 -5.76 1.70
CA PHE A 239 10.90 -5.12 0.85
C PHE A 239 10.76 -5.87 -0.49
N LEU A 240 11.87 -6.12 -1.17
CA LEU A 240 11.89 -6.86 -2.43
C LEU A 240 11.36 -8.30 -2.27
N ALA A 241 11.72 -8.98 -1.16
CA ALA A 241 11.24 -10.32 -0.87
C ALA A 241 9.72 -10.35 -0.61
N LEU A 242 9.19 -9.37 0.12
CA LEU A 242 7.74 -9.23 0.37
C LEU A 242 6.98 -8.93 -0.94
N ASP A 243 7.45 -7.99 -1.76
CA ASP A 243 6.82 -7.62 -3.02
C ASP A 243 6.72 -8.82 -3.97
N ASN A 244 7.82 -9.59 -4.10
CA ASN A 244 7.83 -10.82 -4.88
C ASN A 244 6.94 -11.91 -4.26
N ALA A 245 7.07 -12.17 -2.96
CA ALA A 245 6.31 -13.24 -2.29
C ALA A 245 4.80 -12.99 -2.36
N MET A 246 4.34 -11.76 -2.12
CA MET A 246 2.93 -11.37 -2.22
C MET A 246 2.44 -11.24 -3.66
N SER A 247 3.34 -11.31 -4.64
CA SER A 247 3.05 -11.36 -6.08
C SER A 247 2.16 -10.21 -6.56
N SER A 248 2.60 -8.96 -6.28
CA SER A 248 1.90 -7.78 -6.78
C SER A 248 2.02 -7.67 -8.30
N GLY A 249 0.90 -7.64 -9.01
CA GLY A 249 0.86 -7.52 -10.47
C GLY A 249 1.44 -6.20 -10.98
N ASP A 250 1.27 -5.13 -10.22
CA ASP A 250 1.77 -3.77 -10.49
C ASP A 250 3.00 -3.40 -9.64
N GLY A 251 3.52 -4.34 -8.85
CA GLY A 251 4.53 -4.11 -7.85
C GLY A 251 5.91 -3.75 -8.36
N PHE A 252 6.80 -3.51 -7.40
CA PHE A 252 8.15 -3.04 -7.62
C PHE A 252 8.99 -3.96 -8.50
N TYR A 253 8.98 -5.28 -8.27
CA TYR A 253 9.80 -6.20 -9.06
C TYR A 253 9.38 -6.29 -10.54
N THR A 254 8.08 -6.02 -10.85
CA THR A 254 7.56 -6.01 -12.22
C THR A 254 7.85 -4.70 -12.93
N ARG A 255 7.47 -3.58 -12.32
CA ARG A 255 7.42 -2.27 -12.96
C ARG A 255 8.37 -1.24 -12.35
N VAL A 256 9.03 -1.55 -11.23
CA VAL A 256 9.82 -0.61 -10.41
C VAL A 256 9.05 0.69 -10.11
N ALA A 257 7.79 0.52 -9.78
CA ALA A 257 6.82 1.58 -9.53
C ALA A 257 5.89 1.21 -8.36
N ASP A 258 4.94 2.08 -8.03
CA ASP A 258 3.95 1.93 -6.95
C ASP A 258 4.55 1.65 -5.56
N TYR A 259 5.66 2.32 -5.29
CA TYR A 259 6.27 2.31 -3.97
C TYR A 259 6.58 3.74 -3.50
N SER A 260 6.95 3.85 -2.25
CA SER A 260 7.39 5.12 -1.66
C SER A 260 8.81 5.01 -1.14
N LEU A 261 9.49 6.14 -1.04
CA LEU A 261 10.84 6.25 -0.47
C LEU A 261 10.85 7.23 0.69
N TYR A 262 11.60 6.88 1.72
CA TYR A 262 11.91 7.74 2.83
C TYR A 262 13.43 7.86 2.99
N LEU A 263 13.96 9.08 2.98
CA LEU A 263 15.34 9.40 3.32
C LEU A 263 15.38 9.82 4.79
N ASP A 264 16.02 9.03 5.62
CA ASP A 264 16.12 9.26 7.06
C ASP A 264 17.15 10.35 7.45
N ASP A 265 17.23 10.67 8.73
CA ASP A 265 18.19 11.66 9.25
C ASP A 265 19.66 11.23 9.06
N ASN A 266 19.93 9.93 8.88
CA ASN A 266 21.24 9.37 8.58
C ASN A 266 21.56 9.31 7.08
N LYS A 267 20.71 9.90 6.24
CA LYS A 267 20.83 9.93 4.77
C LYS A 267 20.73 8.56 4.12
N ARG A 268 20.08 7.58 4.75
CA ARG A 268 19.78 6.29 4.16
C ARG A 268 18.36 6.25 3.62
N LEU A 269 18.20 5.68 2.44
CA LEU A 269 16.92 5.45 1.79
C LEU A 269 16.25 4.18 2.31
N HIS A 270 14.96 4.27 2.58
CA HIS A 270 14.08 3.17 2.97
C HIS A 270 12.97 3.01 1.94
N PHE A 271 12.70 1.77 1.56
CA PHE A 271 11.60 1.43 0.66
C PHE A 271 10.33 1.12 1.46
N VAL A 272 9.20 1.63 0.99
CA VAL A 272 7.92 1.54 1.70
C VAL A 272 6.82 1.14 0.71
N PHE A 273 5.95 0.21 1.09
CA PHE A 273 4.77 -0.13 0.29
C PHE A 273 3.83 1.06 0.15
N HIS A 274 3.27 1.22 -1.06
CA HIS A 274 2.33 2.29 -1.36
C HIS A 274 0.93 1.75 -1.65
N ASP A 275 0.81 0.78 -2.54
CA ASP A 275 -0.44 0.14 -2.94
C ASP A 275 -0.33 -1.39 -2.80
N ALA A 276 -1.41 -2.03 -2.35
CA ALA A 276 -1.42 -3.45 -2.03
C ALA A 276 -2.72 -4.16 -2.48
N ASN A 277 -3.60 -3.49 -3.24
CA ASN A 277 -4.88 -4.03 -3.66
C ASN A 277 -4.75 -5.16 -4.71
N GLU A 278 -3.62 -5.23 -5.43
CA GLU A 278 -3.35 -6.25 -6.44
C GLU A 278 -2.52 -7.44 -5.93
N MET A 279 -2.14 -7.43 -4.65
CA MET A 279 -1.43 -8.55 -4.02
C MET A 279 -2.32 -9.78 -3.88
N PHE A 280 -1.71 -10.95 -3.74
CA PHE A 280 -2.38 -12.25 -3.56
C PHE A 280 -3.29 -12.67 -4.72
N SER A 281 -2.96 -12.25 -5.94
CA SER A 281 -3.71 -12.67 -7.14
C SER A 281 -3.38 -14.11 -7.51
N THR A 282 -4.40 -14.94 -7.71
CA THR A 282 -4.27 -16.36 -8.11
C THR A 282 -3.81 -16.56 -9.55
N GLY A 283 -3.66 -15.48 -10.30
CA GLY A 283 -3.16 -15.50 -11.67
C GLY A 283 -4.25 -15.28 -12.73
N GLY A 284 -3.87 -14.74 -13.86
CA GLY A 284 -4.65 -14.73 -15.10
C GLY A 284 -5.78 -13.71 -15.21
N GLY A 285 -6.13 -12.96 -14.17
CA GLY A 285 -7.28 -12.10 -14.16
C GLY A 285 -6.98 -10.64 -13.84
N GLY A 286 -6.95 -9.79 -14.84
CA GLY A 286 -7.50 -8.48 -14.68
C GLY A 286 -6.65 -7.27 -14.41
N GLY A 287 -5.35 -7.34 -14.40
CA GLY A 287 -4.59 -6.14 -14.74
C GLY A 287 -4.79 -5.90 -16.25
N ARG A 288 -5.30 -4.73 -16.65
CA ARG A 288 -5.36 -4.34 -18.07
C ARG A 288 -3.93 -4.29 -18.65
N GLY A 289 -3.36 -5.49 -18.92
CA GLY A 289 -2.12 -5.65 -19.64
C GLY A 289 -2.38 -5.27 -21.09
N GLY A 290 -1.89 -4.10 -21.48
CA GLY A 290 -1.74 -3.80 -22.89
C GLY A 290 -0.81 -4.84 -23.54
N PRO A 291 -0.83 -5.00 -24.89
CA PRO A 291 0.06 -5.91 -25.61
C PRO A 291 1.52 -5.53 -25.32
N GLY A 292 2.24 -6.36 -24.57
CA GLY A 292 3.63 -6.11 -24.13
C GLY A 292 3.86 -6.14 -22.62
N GLY A 293 2.81 -6.27 -21.79
CA GLY A 293 2.95 -6.47 -20.35
C GLY A 293 3.42 -7.88 -20.06
N GLY A 294 4.65 -8.03 -19.62
CA GLY A 294 5.23 -9.30 -19.15
C GLY A 294 4.34 -9.91 -18.09
N GLY A 295 4.09 -11.19 -18.20
CA GLY A 295 3.10 -11.96 -17.46
C GLY A 295 3.10 -11.62 -15.97
N GLY A 296 1.95 -11.14 -15.51
CA GLY A 296 1.69 -10.85 -14.12
C GLY A 296 2.02 -12.07 -13.29
N GLY A 297 2.64 -11.80 -12.13
CA GLY A 297 3.24 -12.74 -11.27
C GLY A 297 2.48 -13.99 -10.93
N GLY A 298 1.31 -13.94 -10.38
CA GLY A 298 0.59 -15.10 -9.92
C GLY A 298 1.39 -15.99 -8.96
N MET A 299 0.84 -17.15 -8.64
CA MET A 299 1.37 -18.06 -7.62
C MET A 299 2.74 -18.67 -7.94
N THR A 300 3.13 -18.70 -9.22
CA THR A 300 4.38 -19.31 -9.73
C THR A 300 5.43 -18.28 -10.14
N LEU A 301 5.31 -17.03 -9.74
CA LEU A 301 6.31 -16.01 -10.02
C LEU A 301 7.67 -16.41 -9.44
N ASN A 302 8.70 -16.44 -10.32
CA ASN A 302 10.06 -16.79 -9.92
C ASN A 302 10.63 -15.68 -8.99
N PRO A 303 11.21 -16.05 -7.82
CA PRO A 303 11.90 -15.10 -6.94
C PRO A 303 12.98 -14.26 -7.64
N LEU A 304 13.64 -14.81 -8.64
CA LEU A 304 14.75 -14.16 -9.36
C LEU A 304 14.34 -13.57 -10.72
N VAL A 305 13.05 -13.35 -10.97
CA VAL A 305 12.52 -12.91 -12.29
C VAL A 305 13.21 -11.67 -12.87
N SER A 306 13.61 -10.71 -12.03
CA SER A 306 14.29 -9.47 -12.45
C SER A 306 15.79 -9.44 -12.10
N ALA A 307 16.38 -10.54 -11.64
CA ALA A 307 17.76 -10.57 -11.17
C ALA A 307 18.79 -10.26 -12.27
N ASN A 308 18.44 -10.45 -13.53
CA ASN A 308 19.31 -10.18 -14.68
C ASN A 308 18.79 -9.02 -15.56
N ASP A 309 17.81 -8.28 -15.11
CA ASP A 309 17.20 -7.18 -15.87
C ASP A 309 18.03 -5.89 -15.70
N ALA A 310 18.86 -5.56 -16.68
CA ALA A 310 19.71 -4.38 -16.68
C ALA A 310 18.92 -3.05 -16.66
N SER A 311 17.62 -3.06 -17.01
CA SER A 311 16.77 -1.87 -16.90
C SER A 311 16.35 -1.55 -15.46
N LYS A 312 16.60 -2.47 -14.52
CA LYS A 312 16.28 -2.36 -13.09
C LYS A 312 17.53 -2.51 -12.21
N PRO A 313 18.48 -1.54 -12.25
CA PRO A 313 19.78 -1.67 -11.57
C PRO A 313 19.65 -1.94 -10.06
N ILE A 314 18.66 -1.35 -9.39
CA ILE A 314 18.43 -1.58 -7.95
C ILE A 314 18.15 -3.06 -7.63
N ILE A 315 17.54 -3.81 -8.54
CA ILE A 315 17.31 -5.25 -8.38
C ILE A 315 18.52 -6.05 -8.90
N SER A 316 18.87 -5.85 -10.18
CA SER A 316 19.84 -6.72 -10.86
C SER A 316 21.26 -6.57 -10.31
N LYS A 317 21.70 -5.36 -9.99
CA LYS A 317 23.02 -5.12 -9.41
C LYS A 317 23.13 -5.64 -7.98
N ILE A 318 22.12 -5.44 -7.16
CA ILE A 318 22.10 -5.92 -5.77
C ILE A 318 22.04 -7.45 -5.74
N LEU A 319 21.19 -8.07 -6.54
CA LEU A 319 21.09 -9.53 -6.61
C LEU A 319 22.27 -10.20 -7.38
N ALA A 320 23.12 -9.43 -8.06
CA ALA A 320 24.39 -9.93 -8.59
C ALA A 320 25.44 -10.17 -7.50
N VAL A 321 25.30 -9.55 -6.31
CA VAL A 321 26.16 -9.80 -5.15
C VAL A 321 25.72 -11.11 -4.47
N PRO A 322 26.56 -12.16 -4.42
CA PRO A 322 26.14 -13.47 -3.92
C PRO A 322 25.63 -13.45 -2.48
N ALA A 323 26.26 -12.68 -1.60
CA ALA A 323 25.85 -12.57 -0.19
C ALA A 323 24.48 -11.91 -0.06
N LEU A 324 24.19 -10.85 -0.84
CA LEU A 324 22.89 -10.16 -0.82
C LEU A 324 21.78 -11.02 -1.45
N ARG A 325 22.10 -11.74 -2.54
CA ARG A 325 21.18 -12.72 -3.12
C ARG A 325 20.83 -13.83 -2.13
N ALA A 326 21.80 -14.35 -1.39
CA ALA A 326 21.55 -15.37 -0.37
C ALA A 326 20.64 -14.86 0.76
N LYS A 327 20.87 -13.62 1.24
CA LYS A 327 19.99 -12.96 2.22
C LYS A 327 18.57 -12.81 1.69
N TYR A 328 18.44 -12.29 0.46
CA TYR A 328 17.14 -12.14 -0.20
C TYR A 328 16.38 -13.46 -0.30
N THR A 329 17.05 -14.53 -0.76
CA THR A 329 16.46 -15.85 -0.88
C THR A 329 16.02 -16.39 0.50
N ALA A 330 16.82 -16.16 1.54
CA ALA A 330 16.47 -16.53 2.91
C ALA A 330 15.23 -15.78 3.41
N TYR A 331 15.05 -14.49 3.06
CA TYR A 331 13.85 -13.73 3.42
C TYR A 331 12.60 -14.21 2.67
N ILE A 332 12.71 -14.54 1.39
CA ILE A 332 11.61 -15.20 0.64
C ILE A 332 11.16 -16.47 1.38
N ARG A 333 12.14 -17.31 1.78
CA ARG A 333 11.86 -18.55 2.49
C ARG A 333 11.21 -18.30 3.85
N GLU A 334 11.74 -17.34 4.61
CA GLU A 334 11.19 -16.96 5.92
C GLU A 334 9.73 -16.49 5.82
N ILE A 335 9.40 -15.65 4.83
CA ILE A 335 8.03 -15.17 4.57
C ILE A 335 7.12 -16.36 4.24
N ALA A 336 7.57 -17.26 3.36
CA ALA A 336 6.80 -18.45 2.99
C ALA A 336 6.55 -19.38 4.19
N GLU A 337 7.55 -19.61 5.03
CA GLU A 337 7.44 -20.48 6.20
C GLU A 337 6.55 -19.91 7.29
N LYS A 338 6.72 -18.61 7.62
CA LYS A 338 6.09 -17.99 8.80
C LYS A 338 4.76 -17.31 8.47
N SER A 339 4.73 -16.49 7.40
CA SER A 339 3.60 -15.62 7.13
C SER A 339 2.58 -16.20 6.15
N PHE A 340 2.99 -17.17 5.31
CA PHE A 340 2.10 -17.83 4.35
C PHE A 340 1.58 -19.19 4.81
N ASP A 341 1.88 -19.60 6.05
CA ASP A 341 1.27 -20.80 6.63
C ASP A 341 -0.19 -20.53 6.96
N TRP A 342 -1.10 -21.22 6.27
CA TRP A 342 -2.54 -21.06 6.48
C TRP A 342 -3.00 -21.39 7.90
N LYS A 343 -2.25 -22.22 8.63
CA LYS A 343 -2.54 -22.47 10.05
C LYS A 343 -2.45 -21.20 10.90
N THR A 344 -1.56 -20.28 10.52
CA THR A 344 -1.37 -19.00 11.20
C THR A 344 -2.24 -17.90 10.56
N LEU A 345 -2.31 -17.84 9.23
CA LEU A 345 -2.98 -16.78 8.51
C LEU A 345 -4.50 -17.00 8.39
N GLY A 346 -4.97 -18.25 8.28
CA GLY A 346 -6.39 -18.58 8.16
C GLY A 346 -7.27 -18.00 9.28
N PRO A 347 -6.88 -18.12 10.55
CA PRO A 347 -7.60 -17.47 11.66
C PRO A 347 -7.70 -15.94 11.52
N VAL A 348 -6.68 -15.28 10.97
CA VAL A 348 -6.68 -13.83 10.73
C VAL A 348 -7.66 -13.48 9.60
N VAL A 349 -7.63 -14.23 8.49
CA VAL A 349 -8.58 -14.06 7.39
C VAL A 349 -10.02 -14.27 7.89
N LYS A 350 -10.23 -15.32 8.69
CA LYS A 350 -11.55 -15.59 9.29
C LYS A 350 -12.01 -14.45 10.19
N GLN A 351 -11.13 -13.90 11.03
CA GLN A 351 -11.45 -12.77 11.91
C GLN A 351 -11.92 -11.56 11.10
N TYR A 352 -11.20 -11.17 10.06
CA TYR A 352 -11.58 -10.05 9.21
C TYR A 352 -12.87 -10.34 8.43
N ARG A 353 -13.01 -11.54 7.86
CA ARG A 353 -14.23 -11.95 7.17
C ARG A 353 -15.46 -11.83 8.08
N ASP A 354 -15.39 -12.42 9.27
CA ASP A 354 -16.51 -12.43 10.22
C ASP A 354 -16.83 -11.01 10.72
N LEU A 355 -15.83 -10.14 10.84
CA LEU A 355 -16.00 -8.75 11.23
C LEU A 355 -16.87 -7.94 10.24
N ILE A 356 -16.76 -8.23 8.94
CA ILE A 356 -17.40 -7.41 7.88
C ILE A 356 -18.51 -8.13 7.10
N ALA A 357 -18.68 -9.43 7.25
CA ALA A 357 -19.58 -10.23 6.39
C ALA A 357 -21.01 -9.68 6.33
N SER A 358 -21.59 -9.28 7.47
CA SER A 358 -22.93 -8.71 7.51
C SER A 358 -23.04 -7.36 6.81
N ASP A 359 -21.98 -6.57 6.83
CA ASP A 359 -21.92 -5.27 6.18
C ASP A 359 -21.72 -5.42 4.67
N VAL A 360 -20.85 -6.34 4.25
CA VAL A 360 -20.68 -6.69 2.83
C VAL A 360 -22.00 -7.18 2.22
N ALA A 361 -22.75 -8.00 2.94
CA ALA A 361 -24.05 -8.49 2.46
C ALA A 361 -25.05 -7.35 2.21
N ARG A 362 -25.03 -6.30 3.05
CA ARG A 362 -25.93 -5.13 2.96
C ARG A 362 -25.42 -4.00 2.06
N ASP A 363 -24.18 -4.06 1.64
CA ASP A 363 -23.56 -3.03 0.82
C ASP A 363 -24.02 -3.14 -0.63
N THR A 364 -24.88 -2.21 -1.05
CA THR A 364 -25.41 -2.14 -2.42
C THR A 364 -24.47 -1.43 -3.40
N ARG A 365 -23.38 -0.82 -2.92
CA ARG A 365 -22.44 -0.01 -3.69
C ARG A 365 -21.08 -0.70 -3.91
N LYS A 366 -20.95 -1.94 -3.41
CA LYS A 366 -19.73 -2.73 -3.57
C LYS A 366 -19.48 -3.10 -5.04
N LEU A 367 -18.20 -3.28 -5.38
CA LEU A 367 -17.76 -3.54 -6.76
C LEU A 367 -17.85 -5.02 -7.15
N PHE A 368 -18.01 -5.91 -6.18
CA PHE A 368 -18.14 -7.36 -6.35
C PHE A 368 -19.38 -7.88 -5.63
N THR A 369 -19.84 -9.07 -5.98
CA THR A 369 -21.02 -9.66 -5.33
C THR A 369 -20.70 -10.17 -3.92
N THR A 370 -21.73 -10.38 -3.10
CA THR A 370 -21.57 -11.04 -1.80
C THR A 370 -21.05 -12.47 -1.96
N ASP A 371 -21.49 -13.15 -3.02
CA ASP A 371 -21.05 -14.53 -3.32
C ASP A 371 -19.57 -14.58 -3.70
N ASP A 372 -19.06 -13.57 -4.42
CA ASP A 372 -17.62 -13.44 -4.70
C ASP A 372 -16.82 -13.28 -3.39
N PHE A 373 -17.28 -12.43 -2.48
CA PHE A 373 -16.66 -12.25 -1.18
C PHE A 373 -16.63 -13.55 -0.37
N LEU A 374 -17.77 -14.24 -0.25
CA LEU A 374 -17.88 -15.49 0.51
C LEU A 374 -17.02 -16.61 -0.11
N ARG A 375 -17.04 -16.75 -1.43
CA ARG A 375 -16.21 -17.71 -2.17
C ARG A 375 -14.73 -17.44 -1.95
N ASP A 376 -14.28 -16.19 -2.15
CA ASP A 376 -12.87 -15.84 -2.17
C ASP A 376 -12.24 -15.80 -0.77
N THR A 377 -13.06 -15.65 0.28
CA THR A 377 -12.64 -15.71 1.68
C THR A 377 -12.94 -17.04 2.38
N ALA A 378 -13.42 -18.05 1.66
CA ALA A 378 -13.74 -19.36 2.25
C ALA A 378 -12.49 -20.05 2.83
N ASP A 379 -12.67 -20.74 3.97
CA ASP A 379 -11.56 -21.31 4.76
C ASP A 379 -10.87 -22.50 4.10
N ASP A 380 -11.59 -23.26 3.26
CA ASP A 380 -11.15 -24.53 2.69
C ASP A 380 -10.75 -24.44 1.21
N SER A 381 -11.35 -23.51 0.45
CA SER A 381 -11.22 -23.44 -1.00
C SER A 381 -11.20 -22.02 -1.57
N GLY A 382 -11.16 -21.01 -0.71
CA GLY A 382 -11.17 -19.61 -1.11
C GLY A 382 -9.93 -19.19 -1.91
N ALA A 383 -10.07 -18.13 -2.71
CA ALA A 383 -8.98 -17.62 -3.54
C ALA A 383 -7.76 -17.21 -2.69
N LEU A 384 -7.97 -16.63 -1.49
CA LEU A 384 -6.88 -16.30 -0.58
C LEU A 384 -6.14 -17.56 -0.11
N ARG A 385 -6.86 -18.59 0.36
CA ARG A 385 -6.22 -19.84 0.78
C ARG A 385 -5.47 -20.50 -0.37
N THR A 386 -6.10 -20.57 -1.54
CA THR A 386 -5.47 -21.13 -2.75
C THR A 386 -4.16 -20.42 -3.07
N PHE A 387 -4.17 -19.07 -3.03
CA PHE A 387 -2.95 -18.30 -3.23
C PHE A 387 -1.87 -18.66 -2.21
N PHE A 388 -2.17 -18.58 -0.91
CA PHE A 388 -1.16 -18.78 0.13
C PHE A 388 -0.60 -20.22 0.13
N ASP A 389 -1.44 -21.24 0.00
CA ASP A 389 -0.99 -22.64 -0.04
C ASP A 389 -0.08 -22.91 -1.25
N GLN A 390 -0.50 -22.51 -2.46
CA GLN A 390 0.27 -22.75 -3.68
C GLN A 390 1.53 -21.87 -3.75
N ARG A 391 1.41 -20.58 -3.39
CA ARG A 391 2.55 -19.67 -3.37
C ARG A 391 3.60 -20.12 -2.37
N ARG A 392 3.19 -20.52 -1.16
CA ARG A 392 4.08 -21.08 -0.15
C ARG A 392 4.83 -22.30 -0.67
N ALA A 393 4.12 -23.26 -1.23
CA ALA A 393 4.74 -24.48 -1.78
C ALA A 393 5.75 -24.14 -2.90
N PHE A 394 5.39 -23.23 -3.81
CA PHE A 394 6.28 -22.79 -4.88
C PHE A 394 7.55 -22.12 -4.34
N LEU A 395 7.41 -21.16 -3.42
CA LEU A 395 8.54 -20.41 -2.87
C LEU A 395 9.49 -21.32 -2.07
N LEU A 396 8.98 -22.23 -1.27
CA LEU A 396 9.81 -23.19 -0.51
C LEU A 396 10.61 -24.11 -1.43
N ASN A 397 10.05 -24.50 -2.57
CA ASN A 397 10.76 -25.29 -3.56
C ASN A 397 11.79 -24.45 -4.34
N ALA A 398 11.45 -23.23 -4.72
CA ALA A 398 12.33 -22.35 -5.49
C ALA A 398 13.51 -21.78 -4.68
N THR A 399 13.52 -21.93 -3.36
CA THR A 399 14.54 -21.41 -2.43
C THR A 399 15.28 -22.53 -1.68
N GLN A 400 15.22 -23.76 -2.17
CA GLN A 400 16.06 -24.89 -1.72
C GLN A 400 17.52 -24.75 -2.24
#